data_53a0f04db461b0a7795b6b60d3b88661
#
_entry.id   53a0f04db461b0a7795b6b60d3b88661
#
_cell.length_a   1.000
_cell.length_b   1.000
_cell.length_c   1.000
_cell.angle_alpha   90.00
_cell.angle_beta   90.00
_cell.angle_gamma   90.00
#
_symmetry.space_group_name_H-M   'P 1'
#
loop_
_entity.id
_entity.type
_entity.pdbx_description
1 polymer ?
#
loop_
_entity_poly.entity_id
_entity_poly.type
_entity_poly.pdbx_seq_one_letter_code
_entity_poly.pdbx_strand_id
1 'polypeptide(L)'
;MAFAAGAVVFPGGRVDPDDYLVARQHGPDVHEADGAARVAALRETLEETGLAVGWPALQERELADVRRALLAGTLLSDILAARGDRIALDSFVPFARWCPNFKEARTFDTRFYAVAAPPHGHELTVEEAEHSHIFWASAHRTLMMADRGEVSVIFPTRRNLERLARVADFDEFSAHSRQFPVELVTPWIEWCEGQSFLCIPDHLGYPVTRESFDRVRRG
;
A
#
# COMPACT_ATOMS: atom_id res chain seq x y z
N MET A 1 0.03 14.00 -12.68
CA MET A 1 0.90 13.03 -13.38
C MET A 1 0.75 11.71 -12.65
N ALA A 2 0.13 10.72 -13.26
CA ALA A 2 -0.10 9.42 -12.63
C ALA A 2 1.23 8.68 -12.47
N PHE A 3 1.58 8.36 -11.22
CA PHE A 3 2.65 7.41 -10.93
C PHE A 3 2.18 6.04 -11.45
N ALA A 4 2.97 5.41 -12.32
CA ALA A 4 2.66 4.10 -12.93
C ALA A 4 1.28 4.02 -13.65
N ALA A 5 0.96 5.01 -14.50
CA ALA A 5 -0.29 5.00 -15.27
C ALA A 5 -0.50 3.67 -16.01
N GLY A 6 -1.64 3.01 -15.74
CA GLY A 6 -2.00 1.72 -16.33
C GLY A 6 -1.39 0.48 -15.65
N ALA A 7 -0.60 0.63 -14.57
CA ALA A 7 -0.11 -0.49 -13.78
C ALA A 7 -1.03 -0.80 -12.59
N VAL A 8 -1.07 -2.07 -12.19
CA VAL A 8 -1.69 -2.48 -10.94
C VAL A 8 -0.87 -1.98 -9.77
N VAL A 9 -1.52 -1.28 -8.85
CA VAL A 9 -0.94 -0.75 -7.62
C VAL A 9 -1.83 -1.09 -6.42
N PHE A 10 -1.29 -1.04 -5.22
CA PHE A 10 -2.08 -1.06 -4.00
C PHE A 10 -2.74 0.30 -3.78
N PRO A 11 -3.91 0.39 -3.11
CA PRO A 11 -4.51 1.66 -2.74
C PRO A 11 -3.55 2.51 -1.91
N GLY A 12 -3.53 3.80 -2.13
CA GLY A 12 -2.72 4.71 -1.35
C GLY A 12 -2.35 6.00 -2.05
N GLY A 13 -1.95 6.98 -1.24
CA GLY A 13 -1.62 8.32 -1.70
C GLY A 13 -0.59 9.01 -0.82
N ARG A 14 -0.67 10.32 -0.75
CA ARG A 14 0.25 11.14 0.03
C ARG A 14 -0.21 11.30 1.46
N VAL A 15 0.77 11.47 2.35
CA VAL A 15 0.50 11.91 3.72
C VAL A 15 0.17 13.40 3.70
N ASP A 16 -1.00 13.75 4.20
CA ASP A 16 -1.46 15.11 4.35
C ASP A 16 -1.19 15.67 5.76
N PRO A 17 -1.20 16.99 5.95
CA PRO A 17 -1.03 17.59 7.28
C PRO A 17 -2.03 17.10 8.33
N ASP A 18 -3.29 16.83 7.93
CA ASP A 18 -4.33 16.32 8.80
C ASP A 18 -4.04 14.89 9.29
N ASP A 19 -3.38 14.06 8.48
CA ASP A 19 -3.00 12.71 8.87
C ASP A 19 -2.06 12.69 10.10
N TYR A 20 -1.20 13.70 10.25
CA TYR A 20 -0.37 13.88 11.45
C TYR A 20 -1.20 14.24 12.68
N LEU A 21 -2.24 15.08 12.52
CA LEU A 21 -3.13 15.44 13.63
C LEU A 21 -3.89 14.21 14.11
N VAL A 22 -4.48 13.45 13.19
CA VAL A 22 -5.20 12.21 13.49
C VAL A 22 -4.27 11.19 14.14
N ALA A 23 -3.06 11.02 13.63
CA ALA A 23 -2.08 10.07 14.19
C ALA A 23 -1.75 10.36 15.66
N ARG A 24 -1.53 11.64 16.01
CA ARG A 24 -1.27 12.03 17.40
C ARG A 24 -2.45 11.73 18.34
N GLN A 25 -3.68 11.81 17.84
CA GLN A 25 -4.89 11.59 18.64
C GLN A 25 -5.24 10.10 18.81
N HIS A 26 -4.92 9.27 17.80
CA HIS A 26 -5.36 7.88 17.73
C HIS A 26 -4.24 6.83 17.90
N GLY A 27 -2.98 7.24 17.79
CA GLY A 27 -1.81 6.36 17.91
C GLY A 27 -0.62 7.08 18.56
N PRO A 28 -0.77 7.63 19.81
CA PRO A 28 0.27 8.43 20.44
C PRO A 28 1.58 7.65 20.66
N ASP A 29 1.52 6.32 20.75
CA ASP A 29 2.69 5.45 20.96
C ASP A 29 3.40 5.07 19.64
N VAL A 30 2.83 5.43 18.49
CA VAL A 30 3.42 5.18 17.18
C VAL A 30 4.31 6.36 16.80
N HIS A 31 5.49 6.09 16.25
CA HIS A 31 6.35 7.16 15.73
C HIS A 31 5.57 8.05 14.76
N GLU A 32 5.62 9.37 14.93
CA GLU A 32 4.75 10.35 14.27
C GLU A 32 4.64 10.16 12.75
N ALA A 33 5.76 10.02 12.05
CA ALA A 33 5.76 9.83 10.60
C ALA A 33 5.21 8.46 10.16
N ASP A 34 5.29 7.43 11.00
CA ASP A 34 4.70 6.13 10.72
C ASP A 34 3.19 6.16 11.00
N GLY A 35 2.79 6.80 12.09
CA GLY A 35 1.38 7.03 12.42
C GLY A 35 0.65 7.78 11.31
N ALA A 36 1.21 8.90 10.84
CA ALA A 36 0.64 9.67 9.74
C ALA A 36 0.53 8.86 8.44
N ALA A 37 1.52 8.02 8.13
CA ALA A 37 1.48 7.15 6.96
C ALA A 37 0.40 6.05 7.07
N ARG A 38 0.13 5.53 8.28
CA ARG A 38 -0.99 4.59 8.51
C ARG A 38 -2.34 5.27 8.36
N VAL A 39 -2.47 6.52 8.84
CA VAL A 39 -3.69 7.32 8.63
C VAL A 39 -3.91 7.57 7.15
N ALA A 40 -2.89 8.00 6.42
CA ALA A 40 -2.96 8.17 4.97
C ALA A 40 -3.39 6.87 4.27
N ALA A 41 -2.80 5.71 4.64
CA ALA A 41 -3.19 4.43 4.07
C ALA A 41 -4.67 4.07 4.32
N LEU A 42 -5.20 4.37 5.51
CA LEU A 42 -6.62 4.22 5.83
C LEU A 42 -7.49 5.14 4.96
N ARG A 43 -7.19 6.45 4.96
CA ARG A 43 -7.96 7.48 4.26
C ARG A 43 -8.02 7.19 2.76
N GLU A 44 -6.87 7.01 2.13
CA GLU A 44 -6.76 6.74 0.70
C GLU A 44 -7.45 5.42 0.32
N THR A 45 -7.32 4.36 1.15
CA THR A 45 -8.04 3.10 0.89
C THR A 45 -9.55 3.32 0.91
N LEU A 46 -10.07 4.10 1.85
CA LEU A 46 -11.51 4.42 1.91
C LEU A 46 -11.94 5.29 0.72
N GLU A 47 -11.18 6.30 0.36
CA GLU A 47 -11.44 7.19 -0.79
C GLU A 47 -11.44 6.40 -2.11
N GLU A 48 -10.43 5.60 -2.36
CA GLU A 48 -10.25 4.89 -3.63
C GLU A 48 -11.17 3.66 -3.76
N THR A 49 -11.34 2.89 -2.68
CA THR A 49 -11.98 1.56 -2.74
C THR A 49 -13.32 1.46 -2.02
N GLY A 50 -13.63 2.40 -1.13
CA GLY A 50 -14.78 2.30 -0.23
C GLY A 50 -14.58 1.38 0.98
N LEU A 51 -13.35 0.89 1.24
CA LEU A 51 -13.07 -0.01 2.35
C LEU A 51 -12.60 0.76 3.58
N ALA A 52 -13.31 0.63 4.70
CA ALA A 52 -12.94 1.23 5.98
C ALA A 52 -12.00 0.34 6.79
N VAL A 53 -10.78 0.14 6.29
CA VAL A 53 -9.75 -0.63 6.98
C VAL A 53 -9.31 0.10 8.26
N GLY A 54 -9.16 -0.62 9.37
CA GLY A 54 -8.73 -0.03 10.65
C GLY A 54 -9.74 0.95 11.28
N TRP A 55 -11.00 0.96 10.83
CA TRP A 55 -12.06 1.79 11.40
C TRP A 55 -13.25 0.95 11.87
N PRO A 56 -13.14 0.26 13.02
CA PRO A 56 -14.10 -0.77 13.44
C PRO A 56 -15.50 -0.21 13.80
N ALA A 57 -15.60 1.06 14.15
CA ALA A 57 -16.89 1.69 14.49
C ALA A 57 -17.69 2.12 13.27
N LEU A 58 -17.08 2.25 12.09
CA LEU A 58 -17.76 2.71 10.88
C LEU A 58 -18.63 1.58 10.31
N GLN A 59 -19.94 1.82 10.29
CA GLN A 59 -20.92 0.86 9.78
C GLN A 59 -21.05 0.96 8.25
N GLU A 60 -21.36 -0.15 7.58
CA GLU A 60 -21.53 -0.22 6.13
C GLU A 60 -22.47 0.85 5.56
N ARG A 61 -23.62 1.07 6.23
CA ARG A 61 -24.62 2.09 5.82
C ARG A 61 -24.08 3.54 5.86
N GLU A 62 -22.98 3.79 6.56
CA GLU A 62 -22.39 5.12 6.75
C GLU A 62 -21.17 5.34 5.82
N LEU A 63 -20.64 4.24 5.25
CA LEU A 63 -19.43 4.26 4.40
C LEU A 63 -19.55 5.25 3.23
N ALA A 64 -20.68 5.21 2.52
CA ALA A 64 -20.91 6.07 1.36
C ALA A 64 -20.91 7.56 1.72
N ASP A 65 -21.47 7.91 2.88
CA ASP A 65 -21.54 9.31 3.32
C ASP A 65 -20.18 9.81 3.81
N VAL A 66 -19.44 8.98 4.57
CA VAL A 66 -18.09 9.32 5.04
C VAL A 66 -17.14 9.43 3.85
N ARG A 67 -17.17 8.48 2.90
CA ARG A 67 -16.37 8.53 1.69
C ARG A 67 -16.65 9.79 0.88
N ARG A 68 -17.93 10.13 0.68
CA ARG A 68 -18.34 11.33 -0.05
C ARG A 68 -17.83 12.61 0.64
N ALA A 69 -17.85 12.65 1.97
CA ALA A 69 -17.33 13.80 2.73
C ALA A 69 -15.81 13.95 2.54
N LEU A 70 -15.03 12.86 2.60
CA LEU A 70 -13.59 12.86 2.33
C LEU A 70 -13.30 13.35 0.90
N LEU A 71 -13.94 12.78 -0.10
CA LEU A 71 -13.79 13.18 -1.51
C LEU A 71 -14.20 14.63 -1.78
N ALA A 72 -15.12 15.18 -0.96
CA ALA A 72 -15.46 16.60 -0.98
C ALA A 72 -14.46 17.51 -0.23
N GLY A 73 -13.39 16.93 0.34
CA GLY A 73 -12.33 17.65 1.03
C GLY A 73 -12.59 17.91 2.51
N THR A 74 -13.57 17.24 3.13
CA THR A 74 -13.76 17.29 4.59
C THR A 74 -12.59 16.57 5.26
N LEU A 75 -11.98 17.18 6.27
CA LEU A 75 -10.84 16.60 6.96
C LEU A 75 -11.24 15.33 7.73
N LEU A 76 -10.39 14.32 7.72
CA LEU A 76 -10.63 13.08 8.46
C LEU A 76 -10.73 13.34 9.97
N SER A 77 -9.92 14.26 10.50
CA SER A 77 -9.97 14.69 11.89
C SER A 77 -11.34 15.24 12.29
N ASP A 78 -11.98 16.05 11.42
CA ASP A 78 -13.30 16.61 11.67
C ASP A 78 -14.39 15.53 11.66
N ILE A 79 -14.30 14.59 10.71
CA ILE A 79 -15.24 13.47 10.63
C ILE A 79 -15.16 12.59 11.88
N LEU A 80 -13.95 12.24 12.31
CA LEU A 80 -13.71 11.42 13.50
C LEU A 80 -14.21 12.13 14.77
N ALA A 81 -13.94 13.44 14.90
CA ALA A 81 -14.38 14.25 16.02
C ALA A 81 -15.92 14.36 16.10
N ALA A 82 -16.59 14.62 14.97
CA ALA A 82 -18.05 14.73 14.90
C ALA A 82 -18.75 13.41 15.25
N ARG A 83 -18.13 12.27 14.96
CA ARG A 83 -18.65 10.94 15.24
C ARG A 83 -18.26 10.40 16.62
N GLY A 84 -17.21 10.96 17.22
CA GLY A 84 -16.61 10.41 18.45
C GLY A 84 -15.93 9.04 18.22
N ASP A 85 -15.58 8.71 16.99
CA ASP A 85 -15.00 7.43 16.60
C ASP A 85 -13.49 7.39 16.87
N ARG A 86 -12.97 6.18 16.99
CA ARG A 86 -11.53 5.90 17.02
C ARG A 86 -11.14 4.96 15.90
N ILE A 87 -9.94 5.18 15.35
CA ILE A 87 -9.31 4.28 14.38
C ILE A 87 -8.23 3.45 15.05
N ALA A 88 -8.01 2.24 14.55
CA ALA A 88 -7.08 1.25 15.10
C ALA A 88 -5.78 1.24 14.28
N LEU A 89 -4.89 2.21 14.53
CA LEU A 89 -3.61 2.32 13.79
C LEU A 89 -2.64 1.16 14.08
N ASP A 90 -2.79 0.48 15.20
CA ASP A 90 -2.04 -0.72 15.57
C ASP A 90 -2.40 -1.96 14.74
N SER A 91 -3.57 -1.96 14.09
CA SER A 91 -3.98 -3.03 13.16
C SER A 91 -3.19 -3.02 11.84
N PHE A 92 -2.50 -1.94 11.51
CA PHE A 92 -1.68 -1.82 10.32
C PHE A 92 -0.29 -2.44 10.54
N VAL A 93 -0.07 -3.63 9.99
CA VAL A 93 1.21 -4.34 10.09
C VAL A 93 2.19 -3.78 9.07
N PRO A 94 3.32 -3.16 9.47
CA PRO A 94 4.33 -2.68 8.53
C PRO A 94 4.90 -3.84 7.70
N PHE A 95 5.00 -3.64 6.39
CA PHE A 95 5.43 -4.69 5.47
C PHE A 95 6.68 -4.32 4.69
N ALA A 96 6.70 -3.13 4.07
CA ALA A 96 7.80 -2.70 3.22
C ALA A 96 7.91 -1.17 3.19
N ARG A 97 9.10 -0.67 2.89
CA ARG A 97 9.34 0.76 2.62
C ARG A 97 10.26 0.89 1.42
N TRP A 98 9.83 1.63 0.40
CA TRP A 98 10.53 1.75 -0.86
C TRP A 98 10.78 3.21 -1.22
N CYS A 99 12.00 3.51 -1.65
CA CYS A 99 12.36 4.82 -2.20
C CYS A 99 13.28 4.59 -3.42
N PRO A 100 12.75 4.22 -4.58
CA PRO A 100 13.52 4.03 -5.79
C PRO A 100 14.16 5.36 -6.22
N ASN A 101 15.50 5.40 -6.36
CA ASN A 101 16.25 6.58 -6.76
C ASN A 101 16.82 6.41 -8.19
N PHE A 102 15.95 6.38 -9.19
CA PHE A 102 16.32 6.23 -10.61
C PHE A 102 16.38 7.56 -11.36
N LYS A 103 16.97 8.61 -10.81
CA LYS A 103 17.14 9.93 -11.46
C LYS A 103 15.81 10.52 -12.02
N GLU A 104 14.69 10.09 -11.51
CA GLU A 104 13.41 10.69 -11.83
C GLU A 104 13.24 12.02 -11.09
N ALA A 105 12.46 12.93 -11.66
CA ALA A 105 12.24 14.27 -11.11
C ALA A 105 11.56 14.28 -9.73
N ARG A 106 11.00 13.14 -9.29
CA ARG A 106 10.39 12.93 -7.98
C ARG A 106 10.65 11.52 -7.48
N THR A 107 11.25 11.39 -6.31
CA THR A 107 11.33 10.16 -5.54
C THR A 107 10.23 10.13 -4.49
N PHE A 108 9.57 8.98 -4.34
CA PHE A 108 8.55 8.78 -3.31
C PHE A 108 9.07 7.77 -2.28
N ASP A 109 9.04 8.16 -1.01
CA ASP A 109 9.25 7.27 0.13
C ASP A 109 7.90 6.60 0.44
N THR A 110 7.69 5.43 -0.14
CA THR A 110 6.42 4.71 -0.06
C THR A 110 6.47 3.64 1.01
N ARG A 111 5.56 3.71 1.98
CA ARG A 111 5.38 2.71 3.03
C ARG A 111 4.21 1.81 2.68
N PHE A 112 4.36 0.52 2.90
CA PHE A 112 3.34 -0.49 2.66
C PHE A 112 2.95 -1.14 3.98
N TYR A 113 1.66 -1.28 4.17
CA TYR A 113 1.06 -1.93 5.34
C TYR A 113 0.12 -3.02 4.89
N ALA A 114 -0.02 -4.06 5.71
CA ALA A 114 -1.13 -4.98 5.59
C ALA A 114 -2.11 -4.76 6.74
N VAL A 115 -3.38 -4.89 6.45
CA VAL A 115 -4.46 -4.75 7.42
C VAL A 115 -5.55 -5.76 7.06
N ALA A 116 -6.19 -6.34 8.06
CA ALA A 116 -7.32 -7.24 7.83
C ALA A 116 -8.48 -6.46 7.19
N ALA A 117 -9.03 -7.00 6.11
CA ALA A 117 -10.22 -6.42 5.50
C ALA A 117 -11.42 -6.49 6.46
N PRO A 118 -12.31 -5.47 6.48
CA PRO A 118 -13.50 -5.53 7.28
C PRO A 118 -14.42 -6.68 6.82
N PRO A 119 -15.28 -7.23 7.69
CA PRO A 119 -16.16 -8.38 7.34
C PRO A 119 -17.04 -8.14 6.10
N HIS A 120 -17.41 -6.90 5.84
CA HIS A 120 -18.25 -6.48 4.70
C HIS A 120 -17.41 -6.03 3.49
N GLY A 121 -16.10 -6.23 3.50
CA GLY A 121 -15.16 -5.75 2.46
C GLY A 121 -15.21 -6.50 1.13
N HIS A 122 -16.28 -7.25 0.85
CA HIS A 122 -16.40 -7.99 -0.42
C HIS A 122 -16.92 -7.15 -1.57
N GLU A 123 -17.63 -6.06 -1.30
CA GLU A 123 -18.15 -5.15 -2.31
C GLU A 123 -17.22 -3.94 -2.46
N LEU A 124 -16.43 -3.96 -3.53
CA LEU A 124 -15.59 -2.82 -3.92
C LEU A 124 -16.44 -1.82 -4.69
N THR A 125 -16.39 -0.55 -4.29
CA THR A 125 -17.02 0.54 -5.05
C THR A 125 -15.94 1.37 -5.73
N VAL A 126 -15.99 1.44 -7.05
CA VAL A 126 -15.09 2.23 -7.87
C VAL A 126 -15.64 3.65 -8.02
N GLU A 127 -14.82 4.67 -7.76
CA GLU A 127 -15.12 6.03 -8.24
C GLU A 127 -14.66 6.14 -9.69
N GLU A 128 -15.57 6.45 -10.61
CA GLU A 128 -15.30 6.46 -12.06
C GLU A 128 -14.24 7.50 -12.50
N ALA A 129 -13.87 8.43 -11.61
CA ALA A 129 -13.02 9.57 -11.96
C ALA A 129 -11.50 9.30 -11.91
N GLU A 130 -11.02 8.34 -11.12
CA GLU A 130 -9.57 8.15 -10.89
C GLU A 130 -9.00 6.79 -11.29
N HIS A 131 -9.76 5.70 -11.18
CA HIS A 131 -9.26 4.35 -11.45
C HIS A 131 -10.23 3.55 -12.32
N SER A 132 -9.71 3.03 -13.40
CA SER A 132 -10.54 2.29 -14.36
C SER A 132 -10.99 0.92 -13.84
N HIS A 133 -10.28 0.29 -12.90
CA HIS A 133 -10.63 -1.04 -12.39
C HIS A 133 -10.06 -1.30 -10.99
N ILE A 134 -10.92 -1.71 -10.06
CA ILE A 134 -10.52 -2.27 -8.76
C ILE A 134 -10.97 -3.73 -8.71
N PHE A 135 -10.13 -4.62 -8.20
CA PHE A 135 -10.46 -6.03 -8.08
C PHE A 135 -9.77 -6.69 -6.89
N TRP A 136 -10.40 -7.70 -6.34
CA TRP A 136 -9.79 -8.60 -5.37
C TRP A 136 -9.00 -9.69 -6.08
N ALA A 137 -7.75 -9.87 -5.71
CA ALA A 137 -6.92 -10.96 -6.17
C ALA A 137 -5.91 -11.38 -5.11
N SER A 138 -5.56 -12.66 -5.08
CA SER A 138 -4.39 -13.10 -4.36
C SER A 138 -3.11 -12.59 -5.04
N ALA A 139 -2.03 -12.42 -4.27
CA ALA A 139 -0.73 -12.04 -4.82
C ALA A 139 -0.28 -13.00 -5.93
N HIS A 140 -0.47 -14.30 -5.74
CA HIS A 140 -0.17 -15.32 -6.74
C HIS A 140 -0.95 -15.09 -8.05
N ARG A 141 -2.26 -14.83 -7.97
CA ARG A 141 -3.09 -14.58 -9.16
C ARG A 141 -2.64 -13.32 -9.90
N THR A 142 -2.33 -12.24 -9.16
CA THR A 142 -1.85 -10.98 -9.77
C THR A 142 -0.51 -11.19 -10.50
N LEU A 143 0.42 -11.95 -9.90
CA LEU A 143 1.68 -12.31 -10.56
C LEU A 143 1.47 -13.13 -11.83
N MET A 144 0.54 -14.10 -11.81
CA MET A 144 0.19 -14.86 -13.02
C MET A 144 -0.40 -13.98 -14.12
N MET A 145 -1.26 -13.02 -13.79
CA MET A 145 -1.81 -12.05 -14.73
C MET A 145 -0.71 -11.19 -15.34
N ALA A 146 0.25 -10.73 -14.52
CA ALA A 146 1.39 -9.96 -14.99
C ALA A 146 2.31 -10.78 -15.91
N ASP A 147 2.57 -12.05 -15.59
CA ASP A 147 3.40 -12.94 -16.40
C ASP A 147 2.78 -13.27 -17.78
N ARG A 148 1.43 -13.19 -17.86
CA ARG A 148 0.67 -13.35 -19.11
C ARG A 148 0.50 -12.04 -19.88
N GLY A 149 0.97 -10.91 -19.33
CA GLY A 149 0.78 -9.58 -19.93
C GLY A 149 -0.66 -9.06 -19.87
N GLU A 150 -1.50 -9.63 -19.01
CA GLU A 150 -2.89 -9.17 -18.79
C GLU A 150 -2.94 -7.87 -18.00
N VAL A 151 -1.94 -7.66 -17.12
CA VAL A 151 -1.75 -6.43 -16.34
C VAL A 151 -0.27 -6.05 -16.31
N SER A 152 0.02 -4.75 -16.17
CA SER A 152 1.38 -4.26 -15.91
C SER A 152 1.59 -4.10 -14.40
N VAL A 153 2.78 -4.46 -13.91
CA VAL A 153 3.15 -4.36 -12.50
C VAL A 153 4.57 -3.79 -12.39
N ILE A 154 4.73 -2.65 -11.74
CA ILE A 154 6.06 -2.04 -11.55
C ILE A 154 6.93 -2.88 -10.59
N PHE A 155 8.24 -2.72 -10.70
CA PHE A 155 9.22 -3.51 -9.96
C PHE A 155 8.97 -3.58 -8.44
N PRO A 156 8.75 -2.47 -7.67
CA PRO A 156 8.46 -2.55 -6.24
C PRO A 156 7.20 -3.36 -5.93
N THR A 157 6.13 -3.15 -6.69
CA THR A 157 4.87 -3.88 -6.51
C THR A 157 5.06 -5.37 -6.78
N ARG A 158 5.79 -5.74 -7.83
CA ARG A 158 6.10 -7.14 -8.14
C ARG A 158 6.87 -7.81 -7.02
N ARG A 159 7.93 -7.19 -6.48
CA ARG A 159 8.69 -7.73 -5.34
C ARG A 159 7.81 -7.92 -4.11
N ASN A 160 6.95 -6.96 -3.80
CA ASN A 160 5.98 -7.06 -2.70
C ASN A 160 4.99 -8.21 -2.92
N LEU A 161 4.43 -8.36 -4.13
CA LEU A 161 3.53 -9.47 -4.48
C LEU A 161 4.23 -10.83 -4.35
N GLU A 162 5.47 -10.96 -4.80
CA GLU A 162 6.23 -12.21 -4.66
C GLU A 162 6.49 -12.58 -3.20
N ARG A 163 6.72 -11.59 -2.34
CA ARG A 163 6.84 -11.82 -0.89
C ARG A 163 5.48 -12.20 -0.27
N LEU A 164 4.39 -11.54 -0.64
CA LEU A 164 3.03 -11.84 -0.21
C LEU A 164 2.56 -13.23 -0.68
N ALA A 165 2.96 -13.68 -1.86
CA ALA A 165 2.58 -15.00 -2.39
C ALA A 165 3.16 -16.19 -1.59
N ARG A 166 4.03 -15.94 -0.60
CA ARG A 166 4.64 -16.96 0.25
C ARG A 166 3.84 -17.29 1.51
N VAL A 167 2.81 -16.50 1.81
CA VAL A 167 1.99 -16.64 3.00
C VAL A 167 0.53 -16.93 2.62
N ALA A 168 -0.14 -17.76 3.39
CA ALA A 168 -1.47 -18.23 3.09
C ALA A 168 -2.56 -17.29 3.61
N ASP A 169 -2.34 -16.64 4.74
CA ASP A 169 -3.33 -15.80 5.42
C ASP A 169 -2.68 -14.63 6.19
N PHE A 170 -3.51 -13.82 6.85
CA PHE A 170 -3.06 -12.63 7.57
C PHE A 170 -2.26 -12.97 8.84
N ASP A 171 -2.53 -14.09 9.51
CA ASP A 171 -1.81 -14.51 10.71
C ASP A 171 -0.40 -14.97 10.33
N GLU A 172 -0.26 -15.77 9.29
CA GLU A 172 1.02 -16.17 8.72
C GLU A 172 1.79 -14.96 8.20
N PHE A 173 1.12 -14.04 7.52
CA PHE A 173 1.69 -12.77 7.09
C PHE A 173 2.26 -11.98 8.28
N SER A 174 1.49 -11.82 9.34
CA SER A 174 1.89 -11.07 10.54
C SER A 174 3.09 -11.72 11.23
N ALA A 175 3.13 -13.05 11.28
CA ALA A 175 4.27 -13.80 11.82
C ALA A 175 5.51 -13.64 10.95
N HIS A 176 5.36 -13.72 9.61
CA HIS A 176 6.44 -13.50 8.65
C HIS A 176 7.00 -12.08 8.71
N SER A 177 6.13 -11.06 8.77
CA SER A 177 6.56 -9.66 8.83
C SER A 177 7.40 -9.33 10.07
N ARG A 178 7.12 -9.98 11.20
CA ARG A 178 7.92 -9.82 12.43
C ARG A 178 9.33 -10.42 12.33
N GLN A 179 9.60 -11.29 11.37
CA GLN A 179 10.92 -11.92 11.19
C GLN A 179 11.90 -11.05 10.41
N PHE A 180 11.39 -10.04 9.70
CA PHE A 180 12.19 -9.19 8.84
C PHE A 180 12.03 -7.72 9.21
N PRO A 181 13.13 -6.93 9.25
CA PRO A 181 13.04 -5.50 9.50
C PRO A 181 12.37 -4.79 8.32
N VAL A 182 11.67 -3.68 8.62
CA VAL A 182 11.15 -2.78 7.58
C VAL A 182 12.17 -1.66 7.39
N GLU A 183 13.10 -1.87 6.48
CA GLU A 183 14.13 -0.93 6.10
C GLU A 183 13.79 -0.27 4.76
N LEU A 184 14.44 0.89 4.49
CA LEU A 184 14.27 1.59 3.23
C LEU A 184 14.93 0.82 2.09
N VAL A 185 14.14 0.31 1.15
CA VAL A 185 14.61 -0.34 -0.06
C VAL A 185 14.89 0.71 -1.13
N THR A 186 16.17 0.91 -1.44
CA THR A 186 16.62 1.70 -2.58
C THR A 186 17.31 0.76 -3.57
N PRO A 187 16.67 0.39 -4.67
CA PRO A 187 17.27 -0.50 -5.66
C PRO A 187 18.53 0.09 -6.28
N TRP A 188 19.49 -0.76 -6.64
CA TRP A 188 20.70 -0.37 -7.35
C TRP A 188 20.95 -1.23 -8.58
N ILE A 189 21.72 -0.72 -9.54
CA ILE A 189 22.12 -1.46 -10.73
C ILE A 189 23.49 -2.10 -10.48
N GLU A 190 23.58 -3.41 -10.74
CA GLU A 190 24.81 -4.18 -10.72
C GLU A 190 25.12 -4.71 -12.11
N TRP A 191 26.38 -4.64 -12.54
CA TRP A 191 26.86 -5.17 -13.80
C TRP A 191 27.57 -6.51 -13.56
N CYS A 192 27.15 -7.55 -14.26
CA CYS A 192 27.75 -8.86 -14.17
C CYS A 192 27.78 -9.50 -15.56
N GLU A 193 28.94 -9.95 -16.02
CA GLU A 193 29.12 -10.66 -17.30
C GLU A 193 28.49 -9.95 -18.52
N GLY A 194 28.59 -8.62 -18.56
CA GLY A 194 28.04 -7.81 -19.64
C GLY A 194 26.55 -7.56 -19.61
N GLN A 195 25.85 -7.98 -18.54
CA GLN A 195 24.44 -7.71 -18.30
C GLN A 195 24.23 -6.82 -17.08
N SER A 196 23.20 -5.98 -17.13
CA SER A 196 22.79 -5.16 -16.00
C SER A 196 21.63 -5.80 -15.25
N PHE A 197 21.69 -5.77 -13.93
CA PHE A 197 20.68 -6.29 -13.02
C PHE A 197 20.21 -5.21 -12.07
N LEU A 198 18.91 -5.20 -11.80
CA LEU A 198 18.33 -4.42 -10.72
C LEU A 198 18.33 -5.27 -9.46
N CYS A 199 18.98 -4.77 -8.40
CA CYS A 199 19.20 -5.47 -7.15
C CYS A 199 18.53 -4.75 -5.98
N ILE A 200 18.16 -5.51 -4.95
CA ILE A 200 17.65 -5.03 -3.66
C ILE A 200 18.31 -5.83 -2.53
N PRO A 201 18.26 -5.37 -1.26
CA PRO A 201 18.78 -6.10 -0.12
C PRO A 201 18.19 -7.51 0.01
N ASP A 202 19.02 -8.49 0.37
CA ASP A 202 18.66 -9.91 0.45
C ASP A 202 18.16 -10.37 1.84
N HIS A 203 18.32 -9.51 2.86
CA HIS A 203 17.94 -9.81 4.25
C HIS A 203 16.52 -9.34 4.62
N LEU A 204 15.74 -8.80 3.67
CA LEU A 204 14.41 -8.24 3.94
C LEU A 204 13.24 -9.18 3.61
N GLY A 205 13.53 -10.47 3.37
CA GLY A 205 12.53 -11.51 3.12
C GLY A 205 11.96 -11.57 1.71
N TYR A 206 12.53 -10.84 0.74
CA TYR A 206 12.15 -10.95 -0.66
C TYR A 206 12.71 -12.25 -1.30
N PRO A 207 11.87 -13.06 -1.98
CA PRO A 207 12.34 -14.29 -2.61
C PRO A 207 13.20 -14.05 -3.86
N VAL A 208 13.04 -12.89 -4.50
CA VAL A 208 13.81 -12.46 -5.67
C VAL A 208 14.42 -11.11 -5.38
N THR A 209 15.73 -11.06 -5.28
CA THR A 209 16.51 -9.86 -4.92
C THR A 209 17.34 -9.31 -6.07
N ARG A 210 17.33 -10.00 -7.22
CA ARG A 210 18.08 -9.61 -8.41
C ARG A 210 17.28 -9.98 -9.66
N GLU A 211 17.10 -9.04 -10.59
CA GLU A 211 16.42 -9.28 -11.85
C GLU A 211 17.13 -8.55 -13.00
N SER A 212 17.15 -9.17 -14.20
CA SER A 212 17.70 -8.52 -15.39
C SER A 212 17.00 -7.19 -15.66
N PHE A 213 17.78 -6.13 -15.86
CA PHE A 213 17.25 -4.79 -16.11
C PHE A 213 16.39 -4.72 -17.38
N ASP A 214 16.73 -5.54 -18.39
CA ASP A 214 15.94 -5.62 -19.62
C ASP A 214 14.54 -6.22 -19.38
N ARG A 215 14.42 -7.13 -18.42
CA ARG A 215 13.12 -7.69 -18.03
C ARG A 215 12.28 -6.67 -17.25
N VAL A 216 12.92 -5.95 -16.34
CA VAL A 216 12.25 -4.88 -15.56
C VAL A 216 11.69 -3.77 -16.46
N ARG A 217 12.36 -3.45 -17.57
CA ARG A 217 11.90 -2.41 -18.52
C ARG A 217 10.73 -2.86 -19.41
N ARG A 218 10.44 -4.14 -19.51
CA ARG A 218 9.37 -4.71 -20.36
C ARG A 218 8.08 -5.00 -19.59
N GLY A 219 8.10 -5.08 -18.25
CA GLY A 219 6.94 -5.24 -17.38
C GLY A 219 6.40 -3.89 -16.96
#